data_44fdccf5c5a06f10f11dc8966270dd0a
#
_entry.id   44fdccf5c5a06f10f11dc8966270dd0a
#
_cell.length_a   1.000
_cell.length_b   1.000
_cell.length_c   1.000
_cell.angle_alpha   90.00
_cell.angle_beta   90.00
_cell.angle_gamma   90.00
#
_symmetry.space_group_name_H-M   'P 1'
#
loop_
_entity.id
_entity.type
_entity.pdbx_description
1 polymer ?
#
loop_
_entity_poly.entity_id
_entity_poly.type
_entity_poly.pdbx_seq_one_letter_code
_entity_poly.pdbx_strand_id
1 'polypeptide(L)'
;FFLELSFFPVIQCGLIFLFFIALLLVLASVRKAEQDRVWVGLSKETAHQLGTPISSLMAWVELLKGMDVDASVAQEISKDVNRLQTIANRFSKIGSKPECTPVCLNDVIDNALSYMRGRVSRRVSITCHYDNDQKYNAELNVPLFEWVIENLCKNAIDAMDGDGSIHVNVSEKDSKCIIDVSDTGKGIPKSKFKTVF
;
A
#
# COMPACT_ATOMS: atom_id res chain seq x y z
N PHE A 1 -17.27 -36.88 48.10
CA PHE A 1 -16.42 -37.87 47.37
C PHE A 1 -16.99 -38.19 45.97
N PHE A 2 -18.27 -38.52 45.82
CA PHE A 2 -18.88 -38.83 44.52
C PHE A 2 -19.07 -37.60 43.61
N LEU A 3 -19.31 -36.43 44.16
CA LEU A 3 -19.44 -35.19 43.40
C LEU A 3 -18.09 -34.71 42.81
N GLU A 4 -17.00 -34.83 43.54
CA GLU A 4 -15.65 -34.49 43.04
C GLU A 4 -15.21 -35.39 41.90
N LEU A 5 -15.54 -36.69 41.94
CA LEU A 5 -15.21 -37.66 40.90
C LEU A 5 -15.96 -37.38 39.58
N SER A 6 -17.15 -36.77 39.65
CA SER A 6 -17.97 -36.44 38.48
C SER A 6 -17.48 -35.18 37.73
N PHE A 7 -16.83 -34.24 38.41
CA PHE A 7 -16.34 -33.01 37.77
C PHE A 7 -14.98 -33.19 37.09
N PHE A 8 -14.20 -34.18 37.51
CA PHE A 8 -12.85 -34.41 36.95
C PHE A 8 -12.84 -34.62 35.43
N PRO A 9 -13.67 -35.50 34.83
CA PRO A 9 -13.69 -35.71 33.39
C PRO A 9 -14.18 -34.47 32.64
N VAL A 10 -15.07 -33.66 33.21
CA VAL A 10 -15.55 -32.40 32.57
C VAL A 10 -14.43 -31.37 32.49
N ILE A 11 -13.67 -31.22 33.60
CA ILE A 11 -12.50 -30.31 33.61
C ILE A 11 -11.44 -30.77 32.62
N GLN A 12 -11.17 -32.09 32.58
CA GLN A 12 -10.19 -32.69 31.67
C GLN A 12 -10.60 -32.48 30.21
N CYS A 13 -11.87 -32.70 29.83
CA CYS A 13 -12.38 -32.43 28.50
C CYS A 13 -12.28 -30.92 28.14
N GLY A 14 -12.57 -30.05 29.10
CA GLY A 14 -12.42 -28.59 28.92
C GLY A 14 -10.97 -28.19 28.63
N LEU A 15 -10.00 -28.73 29.36
CA LEU A 15 -8.58 -28.47 29.14
C LEU A 15 -8.12 -29.00 27.79
N ILE A 16 -8.53 -30.22 27.41
CA ILE A 16 -8.20 -30.79 26.08
C ILE A 16 -8.78 -29.94 24.98
N PHE A 17 -10.02 -29.48 25.10
CA PHE A 17 -10.67 -28.62 24.12
C PHE A 17 -9.94 -27.27 23.98
N LEU A 18 -9.55 -26.67 25.10
CA LEU A 18 -8.81 -25.41 25.13
C LEU A 18 -7.42 -25.56 24.49
N PHE A 19 -6.76 -26.69 24.74
CA PHE A 19 -5.49 -27.05 24.11
C PHE A 19 -5.63 -27.18 22.58
N PHE A 20 -6.69 -27.87 22.11
CA PHE A 20 -6.96 -27.99 20.68
C PHE A 20 -7.23 -26.64 20.01
N ILE A 21 -7.99 -25.75 20.65
CA ILE A 21 -8.21 -24.39 20.15
C ILE A 21 -6.87 -23.63 20.04
N ALA A 22 -6.06 -23.67 21.11
CA ALA A 22 -4.75 -23.02 21.10
C ALA A 22 -3.84 -23.56 19.98
N LEU A 23 -3.83 -24.87 19.80
CA LEU A 23 -3.07 -25.53 18.73
C LEU A 23 -3.54 -25.08 17.34
N LEU A 24 -4.85 -25.02 17.11
CA LEU A 24 -5.41 -24.55 15.84
C LEU A 24 -5.05 -23.08 15.55
N LEU A 25 -5.09 -22.22 16.57
CA LEU A 25 -4.69 -20.82 16.44
C LEU A 25 -3.20 -20.68 16.10
N VAL A 26 -2.34 -21.46 16.74
CA VAL A 26 -0.90 -21.48 16.45
C VAL A 26 -0.65 -21.98 15.03
N LEU A 27 -1.28 -23.08 14.62
CA LEU A 27 -1.13 -23.60 13.25
C LEU A 27 -1.63 -22.61 12.19
N ALA A 28 -2.75 -21.92 12.44
CA ALA A 28 -3.25 -20.88 11.55
C ALA A 28 -2.27 -19.70 11.43
N SER A 29 -1.69 -19.29 12.56
CA SER A 29 -0.68 -18.22 12.63
C SER A 29 0.60 -18.60 11.86
N VAL A 30 1.09 -19.83 12.04
CA VAL A 30 2.29 -20.32 11.34
C VAL A 30 2.04 -20.39 9.83
N ARG A 31 0.91 -20.92 9.39
CA ARG A 31 0.54 -20.99 7.97
C ARG A 31 0.47 -19.59 7.33
N LYS A 32 -0.13 -18.63 8.03
CA LYS A 32 -0.19 -17.26 7.57
C LYS A 32 1.22 -16.67 7.42
N ALA A 33 2.08 -16.84 8.41
CA ALA A 33 3.45 -16.36 8.37
C ALA A 33 4.29 -17.00 7.25
N GLU A 34 4.07 -18.28 6.93
CA GLU A 34 4.71 -18.96 5.80
C GLU A 34 4.23 -18.40 4.45
N GLN A 35 2.92 -18.22 4.29
CA GLN A 35 2.35 -17.61 3.08
C GLN A 35 2.91 -16.21 2.85
N ASP A 36 2.98 -15.39 3.90
CA ASP A 36 3.53 -14.04 3.82
C ASP A 36 5.02 -14.07 3.41
N ARG A 37 5.81 -14.99 3.94
CA ARG A 37 7.24 -15.16 3.56
C ARG A 37 7.41 -15.58 2.12
N VAL A 38 6.62 -16.54 1.64
CA VAL A 38 6.66 -17.01 0.24
C VAL A 38 6.29 -15.88 -0.70
N TRP A 39 5.24 -15.13 -0.37
CA TRP A 39 4.79 -13.98 -1.15
C TRP A 39 5.87 -12.89 -1.25
N VAL A 40 6.49 -12.56 -0.12
CA VAL A 40 7.59 -11.59 -0.05
C VAL A 40 8.79 -12.05 -0.89
N GLY A 41 9.19 -13.32 -0.75
CA GLY A 41 10.30 -13.89 -1.53
C GLY A 41 10.04 -13.86 -3.03
N LEU A 42 8.85 -14.29 -3.45
CA LEU A 42 8.44 -14.28 -4.85
C LEU A 42 8.38 -12.86 -5.43
N SER A 43 7.83 -11.92 -4.68
CA SER A 43 7.75 -10.52 -5.11
C SER A 43 9.13 -9.91 -5.33
N LYS A 44 10.05 -10.15 -4.41
CA LYS A 44 11.43 -9.64 -4.51
C LYS A 44 12.19 -10.27 -5.67
N GLU A 45 12.08 -11.58 -5.86
CA GLU A 45 12.69 -12.31 -6.96
C GLU A 45 12.13 -11.85 -8.31
N THR A 46 10.80 -11.74 -8.43
CA THR A 46 10.15 -11.24 -9.64
C THR A 46 10.60 -9.82 -9.98
N ALA A 47 10.72 -8.94 -8.99
CA ALA A 47 11.21 -7.58 -9.20
C ALA A 47 12.65 -7.55 -9.68
N HIS A 48 13.52 -8.42 -9.14
CA HIS A 48 14.90 -8.52 -9.56
C HIS A 48 15.02 -9.04 -11.00
N GLN A 49 14.26 -10.08 -11.35
CA GLN A 49 14.22 -10.64 -12.70
C GLN A 49 13.60 -9.68 -13.73
N LEU A 50 12.68 -8.81 -13.33
CA LEU A 50 12.13 -7.75 -14.19
C LEU A 50 13.10 -6.59 -14.37
N GLY A 51 13.97 -6.32 -13.42
CA GLY A 51 14.94 -5.21 -13.49
C GLY A 51 15.89 -5.32 -14.70
N THR A 52 16.36 -6.52 -15.01
CA THR A 52 17.27 -6.77 -16.13
C THR A 52 16.66 -6.43 -17.51
N PRO A 53 15.50 -6.99 -17.90
CA PRO A 53 14.87 -6.63 -19.18
C PRO A 53 14.42 -5.18 -19.25
N ILE A 54 14.00 -4.58 -18.13
CA ILE A 54 13.66 -3.15 -18.09
C ILE A 54 14.88 -2.28 -18.36
N SER A 55 16.04 -2.60 -17.76
CA SER A 55 17.29 -1.88 -18.04
C SER A 55 17.72 -2.00 -19.50
N SER A 56 17.51 -3.16 -20.11
CA SER A 56 17.75 -3.35 -21.54
C SER A 56 16.80 -2.50 -22.39
N LEU A 57 15.51 -2.45 -22.05
CA LEU A 57 14.53 -1.59 -22.74
C LEU A 57 14.87 -0.10 -22.60
N MET A 58 15.36 0.33 -21.44
CA MET A 58 15.84 1.71 -21.27
C MET A 58 17.02 2.03 -22.19
N ALA A 59 17.97 1.10 -22.34
CA ALA A 59 19.09 1.27 -23.27
C ALA A 59 18.62 1.37 -24.73
N TRP A 60 17.62 0.56 -25.15
CA TRP A 60 17.02 0.66 -26.46
C TRP A 60 16.30 1.98 -26.67
N VAL A 61 15.59 2.52 -25.68
CA VAL A 61 14.97 3.84 -25.75
C VAL A 61 16.00 4.95 -25.99
N GLU A 62 17.14 4.89 -25.29
CA GLU A 62 18.21 5.86 -25.49
C GLU A 62 18.82 5.76 -26.92
N LEU A 63 19.00 4.55 -27.46
CA LEU A 63 19.41 4.36 -28.83
C LEU A 63 18.40 4.93 -29.84
N LEU A 64 17.11 4.70 -29.63
CA LEU A 64 16.03 5.24 -30.48
C LEU A 64 16.00 6.77 -30.51
N LYS A 65 16.30 7.42 -29.38
CA LYS A 65 16.41 8.90 -29.33
C LYS A 65 17.57 9.45 -30.18
N GLY A 66 18.61 8.64 -30.41
CA GLY A 66 19.74 8.97 -31.26
C GLY A 66 19.55 8.64 -32.74
N MET A 67 18.46 7.96 -33.11
CA MET A 67 18.13 7.57 -34.48
C MET A 67 17.08 8.53 -35.06
N ASP A 68 16.96 8.54 -36.38
CA ASP A 68 15.95 9.35 -37.11
C ASP A 68 14.55 8.73 -37.01
N VAL A 69 14.11 8.50 -35.77
CA VAL A 69 12.77 7.98 -35.43
C VAL A 69 11.94 9.14 -34.90
N ASP A 70 10.63 9.12 -35.19
CA ASP A 70 9.72 10.12 -34.66
C ASP A 70 9.88 10.25 -33.14
N ALA A 71 10.30 11.42 -32.69
CA ALA A 71 10.57 11.71 -31.28
C ALA A 71 9.37 11.40 -30.36
N SER A 72 8.14 11.43 -30.89
CA SER A 72 6.93 11.08 -30.16
C SER A 72 6.89 9.61 -29.79
N VAL A 73 7.31 8.72 -30.68
CA VAL A 73 7.34 7.25 -30.44
C VAL A 73 8.37 6.90 -29.37
N ALA A 74 9.58 7.45 -29.47
CA ALA A 74 10.63 7.23 -28.47
C ALA A 74 10.19 7.74 -27.07
N GLN A 75 9.47 8.86 -27.03
CA GLN A 75 8.94 9.43 -25.80
C GLN A 75 7.84 8.57 -25.16
N GLU A 76 6.91 8.01 -25.93
CA GLU A 76 5.86 7.12 -25.41
C GLU A 76 6.45 5.81 -24.89
N ILE A 77 7.38 5.20 -25.62
CA ILE A 77 8.08 3.99 -25.16
C ILE A 77 8.85 4.30 -23.86
N SER A 78 9.52 5.44 -23.77
CA SER A 78 10.23 5.87 -22.56
C SER A 78 9.29 5.97 -21.35
N LYS A 79 8.08 6.50 -21.53
CA LYS A 79 7.08 6.58 -20.46
C LYS A 79 6.67 5.19 -19.95
N ASP A 80 6.42 4.25 -20.86
CA ASP A 80 6.01 2.90 -20.49
C ASP A 80 7.13 2.14 -19.80
N VAL A 81 8.37 2.24 -20.28
CA VAL A 81 9.54 1.62 -19.64
C VAL A 81 9.77 2.19 -18.24
N ASN A 82 9.68 3.50 -18.06
CA ASN A 82 9.78 4.14 -16.75
C ASN A 82 8.66 3.69 -15.80
N ARG A 83 7.46 3.47 -16.33
CA ARG A 83 6.34 2.93 -15.56
C ARG A 83 6.63 1.50 -15.09
N LEU A 84 7.14 0.63 -15.96
CA LEU A 84 7.56 -0.73 -15.61
C LEU A 84 8.67 -0.72 -14.54
N GLN A 85 9.67 0.15 -14.69
CA GLN A 85 10.73 0.34 -13.70
C GLN A 85 10.19 0.73 -12.33
N THR A 86 9.22 1.65 -12.30
CA THR A 86 8.56 2.07 -11.06
C THR A 86 7.84 0.90 -10.39
N ILE A 87 7.12 0.09 -11.18
CA ILE A 87 6.42 -1.10 -10.66
C ILE A 87 7.43 -2.11 -10.11
N ALA A 88 8.47 -2.45 -10.84
CA ALA A 88 9.50 -3.38 -10.41
C ALA A 88 10.18 -2.91 -9.11
N ASN A 89 10.52 -1.63 -9.00
CA ASN A 89 11.10 -1.05 -7.80
C ASN A 89 10.17 -1.13 -6.58
N ARG A 90 8.86 -0.97 -6.81
CA ARG A 90 7.85 -1.11 -5.74
C ARG A 90 7.80 -2.57 -5.25
N PHE A 91 7.79 -3.53 -6.17
CA PHE A 91 7.80 -4.96 -5.82
C PHE A 91 9.07 -5.38 -5.06
N SER A 92 10.23 -4.85 -5.42
CA SER A 92 11.51 -5.18 -4.76
C SER A 92 11.55 -4.76 -3.28
N LYS A 93 10.74 -3.79 -2.90
CA LYS A 93 10.65 -3.26 -1.52
C LYS A 93 9.67 -4.03 -0.64
N ILE A 94 8.84 -4.91 -1.20
CA ILE A 94 7.92 -5.75 -0.44
C ILE A 94 8.72 -6.67 0.49
N GLY A 95 8.41 -6.64 1.80
CA GLY A 95 9.06 -7.46 2.83
C GLY A 95 10.47 -7.04 3.24
N SER A 96 11.05 -5.99 2.66
CA SER A 96 12.25 -5.36 3.22
C SER A 96 11.86 -4.44 4.39
N LYS A 97 12.71 -4.32 5.42
CA LYS A 97 12.54 -3.26 6.41
C LYS A 97 12.77 -1.92 5.68
N PRO A 98 11.76 -1.06 5.57
CA PRO A 98 11.95 0.24 4.95
C PRO A 98 12.89 1.08 5.84
N GLU A 99 13.89 1.71 5.23
CA GLU A 99 14.64 2.76 5.91
C GLU A 99 13.72 3.97 6.10
N CYS A 100 13.38 4.27 7.34
CA CYS A 100 12.59 5.43 7.71
C CYS A 100 13.52 6.58 8.08
N THR A 101 13.17 7.78 7.67
CA THR A 101 13.89 9.03 8.02
C THR A 101 12.90 10.04 8.61
N PRO A 102 13.34 10.88 9.55
CA PRO A 102 12.49 11.94 10.07
C PRO A 102 12.24 12.99 8.99
N VAL A 103 10.97 13.26 8.71
CA VAL A 103 10.52 14.18 7.67
C VAL A 103 9.31 15.00 8.12
N CYS A 104 9.10 16.16 7.49
CA CYS A 104 7.86 16.91 7.61
C CYS A 104 6.77 16.19 6.78
N LEU A 105 5.76 15.67 7.46
CA LEU A 105 4.68 14.91 6.84
C LEU A 105 3.84 15.76 5.89
N ASN A 106 3.63 17.04 6.23
CA ASN A 106 2.91 17.98 5.40
C ASN A 106 3.55 18.08 4.00
N ASP A 107 4.87 18.26 3.95
CA ASP A 107 5.61 18.41 2.69
C ASP A 107 5.49 17.14 1.82
N VAL A 108 5.55 15.97 2.45
CA VAL A 108 5.43 14.67 1.74
C VAL A 108 4.01 14.49 1.19
N ILE A 109 2.97 14.79 1.99
CA ILE A 109 1.58 14.71 1.52
C ILE A 109 1.33 15.70 0.40
N ASP A 110 1.76 16.96 0.55
CA ASP A 110 1.54 18.00 -0.45
C ASP A 110 2.22 17.67 -1.77
N ASN A 111 3.43 17.11 -1.73
CA ASN A 111 4.14 16.63 -2.93
C ASN A 111 3.37 15.51 -3.64
N ALA A 112 2.92 14.49 -2.89
CA ALA A 112 2.15 13.37 -3.44
C ALA A 112 0.82 13.85 -4.05
N LEU A 113 0.09 14.74 -3.37
CA LEU A 113 -1.18 15.28 -3.86
C LEU A 113 -0.98 16.23 -5.06
N SER A 114 0.10 17.02 -5.08
CA SER A 114 0.45 17.88 -6.22
C SER A 114 0.71 17.03 -7.46
N TYR A 115 1.45 15.94 -7.31
CA TYR A 115 1.69 14.98 -8.38
C TYR A 115 0.38 14.37 -8.91
N MET A 116 -0.55 14.03 -8.03
CA MET A 116 -1.87 13.50 -8.41
C MET A 116 -2.73 14.56 -9.12
N ARG A 117 -2.79 15.80 -8.60
CA ARG A 117 -3.54 16.90 -9.23
C ARG A 117 -3.13 17.15 -10.68
N GLY A 118 -1.83 16.99 -11.02
CA GLY A 118 -1.32 17.15 -12.38
C GLY A 118 -1.73 16.02 -13.35
N ARG A 119 -2.33 14.92 -12.86
CA ARG A 119 -2.63 13.71 -13.65
C ARG A 119 -4.10 13.33 -13.69
N VAL A 120 -4.92 13.94 -12.86
CA VAL A 120 -6.37 13.70 -12.82
C VAL A 120 -7.14 14.64 -13.71
N SER A 121 -8.35 14.24 -14.09
CA SER A 121 -9.29 15.07 -14.82
C SER A 121 -9.58 16.36 -14.03
N ARG A 122 -9.85 17.48 -14.74
CA ARG A 122 -10.32 18.73 -14.12
C ARG A 122 -11.64 18.59 -13.36
N ARG A 123 -12.36 17.49 -13.55
CA ARG A 123 -13.59 17.16 -12.83
C ARG A 123 -13.36 16.57 -11.44
N VAL A 124 -12.11 16.20 -11.13
CA VAL A 124 -11.72 15.70 -9.82
C VAL A 124 -11.04 16.81 -9.03
N SER A 125 -11.59 17.17 -7.89
CA SER A 125 -10.95 18.09 -6.94
C SER A 125 -10.23 17.31 -5.84
N ILE A 126 -9.02 17.74 -5.49
CA ILE A 126 -8.24 17.16 -4.38
C ILE A 126 -7.87 18.27 -3.42
N THR A 127 -8.37 18.19 -2.18
CA THR A 127 -8.09 19.16 -1.12
C THR A 127 -7.36 18.49 0.04
N CYS A 128 -6.49 19.23 0.71
CA CYS A 128 -5.83 18.81 1.93
C CYS A 128 -6.06 19.84 3.02
N HIS A 129 -6.35 19.38 4.22
CA HIS A 129 -6.54 20.19 5.40
C HIS A 129 -5.66 19.66 6.54
N TYR A 130 -4.97 20.57 7.22
CA TYR A 130 -4.16 20.28 8.39
C TYR A 130 -4.79 20.94 9.61
N ASP A 131 -5.08 20.17 10.65
CA ASP A 131 -5.66 20.71 11.88
C ASP A 131 -4.74 21.77 12.48
N ASN A 132 -5.32 22.95 12.79
CA ASN A 132 -4.63 24.11 13.38
C ASN A 132 -3.43 24.62 12.56
N ASP A 133 -3.36 24.37 11.25
CA ASP A 133 -2.21 24.68 10.40
C ASP A 133 -0.86 24.17 10.98
N GLN A 134 -0.91 23.08 11.74
CA GLN A 134 0.23 22.49 12.41
C GLN A 134 1.13 21.72 11.44
N LYS A 135 2.44 21.76 11.70
CA LYS A 135 3.41 20.89 11.02
C LYS A 135 3.57 19.59 11.80
N TYR A 136 3.42 18.50 11.10
CA TYR A 136 3.56 17.14 11.62
C TYR A 136 4.90 16.56 11.18
N ASN A 137 5.65 15.98 12.12
CA ASN A 137 6.89 15.27 11.82
C ASN A 137 6.68 13.77 12.07
N ALA A 138 7.18 12.94 11.17
CA ALA A 138 7.10 11.50 11.28
C ALA A 138 8.36 10.82 10.75
N GLU A 139 8.70 9.66 11.31
CA GLU A 139 9.72 8.79 10.74
C GLU A 139 9.05 7.86 9.72
N LEU A 140 9.34 8.07 8.44
CA LEU A 140 8.75 7.26 7.38
C LEU A 140 9.67 7.07 6.17
N ASN A 141 9.38 6.06 5.39
CA ASN A 141 9.98 5.88 4.08
C ASN A 141 9.17 6.67 3.06
N VAL A 142 9.69 7.82 2.63
CA VAL A 142 8.99 8.77 1.76
C VAL A 142 8.43 8.10 0.50
N PRO A 143 9.21 7.35 -0.31
CA PRO A 143 8.69 6.72 -1.52
C PRO A 143 7.56 5.72 -1.30
N LEU A 144 7.58 4.98 -0.17
CA LEU A 144 6.51 4.04 0.15
C LEU A 144 5.27 4.76 0.64
N PHE A 145 5.43 5.83 1.39
CA PHE A 145 4.33 6.62 1.89
C PHE A 145 3.62 7.40 0.77
N GLU A 146 4.37 8.04 -0.12
CA GLU A 146 3.83 8.67 -1.33
C GLU A 146 3.02 7.66 -2.16
N TRP A 147 3.53 6.42 -2.31
CA TRP A 147 2.81 5.36 -2.99
C TRP A 147 1.49 4.99 -2.31
N VAL A 148 1.42 5.00 -0.98
CA VAL A 148 0.16 4.78 -0.25
C VAL A 148 -0.84 5.88 -0.60
N ILE A 149 -0.44 7.15 -0.55
CA ILE A 149 -1.30 8.28 -0.90
C ILE A 149 -1.77 8.19 -2.37
N GLU A 150 -0.86 7.89 -3.31
CA GLU A 150 -1.20 7.68 -4.72
C GLU A 150 -2.26 6.58 -4.90
N ASN A 151 -2.10 5.44 -4.23
CA ASN A 151 -3.05 4.33 -4.33
C ASN A 151 -4.43 4.69 -3.77
N LEU A 152 -4.48 5.38 -2.62
CA LEU A 152 -5.73 5.84 -2.03
C LEU A 152 -6.44 6.82 -2.97
N CYS A 153 -5.73 7.80 -3.51
CA CYS A 153 -6.28 8.74 -4.47
C CYS A 153 -6.76 8.03 -5.75
N LYS A 154 -6.00 7.08 -6.27
CA LYS A 154 -6.41 6.31 -7.45
C LYS A 154 -7.67 5.50 -7.20
N ASN A 155 -7.76 4.80 -6.07
CA ASN A 155 -8.95 4.05 -5.69
C ASN A 155 -10.17 4.96 -5.55
N ALA A 156 -9.99 6.15 -4.98
CA ALA A 156 -11.03 7.15 -4.86
C ALA A 156 -11.53 7.62 -6.26
N ILE A 157 -10.60 7.93 -7.18
CA ILE A 157 -10.92 8.35 -8.56
C ILE A 157 -11.68 7.25 -9.29
N ASP A 158 -11.24 6.00 -9.16
CA ASP A 158 -11.91 4.85 -9.77
C ASP A 158 -13.32 4.64 -9.17
N ALA A 159 -13.51 4.91 -7.87
CA ALA A 159 -14.81 4.82 -7.21
C ALA A 159 -15.78 5.95 -7.61
N MET A 160 -15.25 7.08 -8.06
CA MET A 160 -16.00 8.27 -8.51
C MET A 160 -16.22 8.29 -10.04
N ASP A 161 -15.75 7.29 -10.78
CA ASP A 161 -15.77 7.25 -12.24
C ASP A 161 -15.14 8.54 -12.89
N GLY A 162 -14.13 9.10 -12.19
CA GLY A 162 -13.36 10.27 -12.64
C GLY A 162 -14.06 11.62 -12.49
N ASP A 163 -15.09 11.72 -11.64
CA ASP A 163 -15.81 12.97 -11.34
C ASP A 163 -16.20 13.02 -9.86
N GLY A 164 -15.69 14.01 -9.11
CA GLY A 164 -15.97 14.14 -7.68
C GLY A 164 -14.88 14.85 -6.89
N SER A 165 -14.83 14.60 -5.58
CA SER A 165 -13.86 15.24 -4.69
C SER A 165 -13.18 14.23 -3.76
N ILE A 166 -11.90 14.46 -3.52
CA ILE A 166 -11.07 13.77 -2.52
C ILE A 166 -10.68 14.80 -1.47
N HIS A 167 -10.92 14.48 -0.21
CA HIS A 167 -10.55 15.29 0.94
C HIS A 167 -9.56 14.52 1.80
N VAL A 168 -8.38 15.10 2.02
CA VAL A 168 -7.36 14.57 2.91
C VAL A 168 -7.35 15.45 4.16
N ASN A 169 -7.59 14.86 5.32
CA ASN A 169 -7.53 15.53 6.62
C ASN A 169 -6.38 14.95 7.43
N VAL A 170 -5.55 15.82 7.97
CA VAL A 170 -4.43 15.44 8.83
C VAL A 170 -4.61 16.05 10.21
N SER A 171 -4.67 15.20 11.22
CA SER A 171 -4.91 15.58 12.61
C SER A 171 -3.98 14.81 13.56
N GLU A 172 -3.90 15.25 14.82
CA GLU A 172 -3.18 14.54 15.86
C GLU A 172 -4.15 14.05 16.93
N LYS A 173 -4.01 12.78 17.30
CA LYS A 173 -4.75 12.19 18.42
C LYS A 173 -3.86 11.20 19.14
N ASP A 174 -3.79 11.31 20.47
CA ASP A 174 -3.00 10.42 21.34
C ASP A 174 -1.54 10.30 20.88
N SER A 175 -0.90 11.42 20.51
CA SER A 175 0.47 11.49 19.97
C SER A 175 0.67 10.68 18.68
N LYS A 176 -0.40 10.44 17.94
CA LYS A 176 -0.38 9.78 16.63
C LYS A 176 -0.94 10.73 15.58
N CYS A 177 -0.24 10.81 14.46
CA CYS A 177 -0.74 11.51 13.30
C CYS A 177 -1.78 10.63 12.59
N ILE A 178 -3.00 11.15 12.42
CA ILE A 178 -4.11 10.51 11.74
C ILE A 178 -4.30 11.18 10.39
N ILE A 179 -4.36 10.39 9.34
CA ILE A 179 -4.58 10.86 7.98
C ILE A 179 -5.87 10.22 7.48
N ASP A 180 -6.91 11.02 7.36
CA ASP A 180 -8.18 10.60 6.83
C ASP A 180 -8.30 10.98 5.36
N VAL A 181 -8.55 9.99 4.50
CA VAL A 181 -8.78 10.20 3.07
C VAL A 181 -10.22 9.81 2.78
N SER A 182 -11.03 10.78 2.39
CA SER A 182 -12.44 10.59 2.04
C SER A 182 -12.71 10.99 0.59
N ASP A 183 -13.60 10.26 -0.05
CA ASP A 183 -14.03 10.48 -1.43
C ASP A 183 -15.56 10.55 -1.54
N THR A 184 -16.05 11.09 -2.65
CA THR A 184 -17.49 11.15 -2.96
C THR A 184 -17.97 10.01 -3.86
N GLY A 185 -17.21 8.93 -3.96
CA GLY A 185 -17.52 7.80 -4.80
C GLY A 185 -18.61 6.88 -4.28
N LYS A 186 -18.83 5.78 -5.00
CA LYS A 186 -19.89 4.79 -4.72
C LYS A 186 -19.70 3.99 -3.42
N GLY A 187 -18.57 4.16 -2.74
CA GLY A 187 -18.23 3.45 -1.51
C GLY A 187 -18.03 1.94 -1.68
N ILE A 188 -17.75 1.27 -0.56
CA ILE A 188 -17.53 -0.19 -0.53
C ILE A 188 -18.76 -0.85 0.11
N PRO A 189 -19.38 -1.84 -0.54
CA PRO A 189 -20.50 -2.60 0.05
C PRO A 189 -20.07 -3.31 1.34
N LYS A 190 -20.93 -3.31 2.37
CA LYS A 190 -20.63 -3.95 3.67
C LYS A 190 -20.20 -5.42 3.55
N SER A 191 -20.69 -6.15 2.55
CA SER A 191 -20.31 -7.54 2.28
C SER A 191 -18.85 -7.71 1.89
N LYS A 192 -18.20 -6.66 1.39
CA LYS A 192 -16.80 -6.67 0.94
C LYS A 192 -15.80 -6.15 1.97
N PHE A 193 -16.25 -5.61 3.12
CA PHE A 193 -15.34 -5.05 4.13
C PHE A 193 -14.29 -6.05 4.63
N LYS A 194 -14.65 -7.33 4.78
CA LYS A 194 -13.72 -8.39 5.23
C LYS A 194 -12.72 -8.84 4.16
N THR A 195 -12.87 -8.42 2.92
CA THR A 195 -12.00 -8.82 1.80
C THR A 195 -11.13 -7.69 1.30
N VAL A 196 -11.38 -6.46 1.75
CA VAL A 196 -10.62 -5.27 1.36
C VAL A 196 -9.52 -4.94 2.37
N PHE A 197 -9.68 -5.43 3.63
CA PHE A 197 -8.72 -5.24 4.73
C PHE A 197 -8.27 -6.58 5.30
#